data_e7560b0053c9731129c87e9039473271
#
_entry.id   e7560b0053c9731129c87e9039473271
#
_cell.length_a   1.000
_cell.length_b   1.000
_cell.length_c   1.000
_cell.angle_alpha   90.00
_cell.angle_beta   90.00
_cell.angle_gamma   90.00
#
_symmetry.space_group_name_H-M   'P 1'
#
loop_
_entity.id
_entity.type
_entity.pdbx_description
1 polymer ?
#
loop_
_entity_poly.entity_id
_entity_poly.type
_entity_poly.pdbx_seq_one_letter_code
_entity_poly.pdbx_strand_id
1 'polypeptide(L)'
;PLKIIRPFKNLNFDVSEILNFKYIHYRFGRIEKQYLQKFEKYIYDNLDTLFIKCGEDEMYVYGVYFVPEHQAHKVHAVYSSMHFERIFIPNEYHGTAAEAFEKLDTRHREIHKALDANKEASHKFLQDNSTKIVSAKATLDACSSSFDIRKLAACTPGDTNTFYILCGWMTEK
;
A
#
# COMPACT_ATOMS: atom_id res chain seq x y z
N PRO A 1 1.11 -5.24 -5.56
CA PRO A 1 0.90 -6.56 -6.18
C PRO A 1 2.06 -6.97 -7.11
N LEU A 2 2.54 -6.11 -8.02
CA LEU A 2 3.61 -6.42 -9.00
C LEU A 2 4.91 -6.93 -8.36
N LYS A 3 5.36 -6.32 -7.25
CA LYS A 3 6.57 -6.75 -6.53
C LYS A 3 6.44 -8.17 -5.97
N ILE A 4 5.23 -8.60 -5.65
CA ILE A 4 4.93 -9.92 -5.07
C ILE A 4 4.96 -11.01 -6.14
N ILE A 5 4.45 -10.72 -7.35
CA ILE A 5 4.32 -11.69 -8.45
C ILE A 5 5.60 -11.80 -9.28
N ARG A 6 6.39 -10.71 -9.37
CA ARG A 6 7.61 -10.65 -10.17
C ARG A 6 8.58 -11.83 -9.97
N PRO A 7 8.88 -12.31 -8.74
CA PRO A 7 9.76 -13.45 -8.53
C PRO A 7 9.22 -14.78 -9.08
N PHE A 8 7.89 -14.87 -9.25
CA PHE A 8 7.20 -16.08 -9.70
C PHE A 8 6.95 -16.11 -11.21
N LYS A 9 7.39 -15.07 -11.97
CA LYS A 9 7.19 -14.96 -13.42
C LYS A 9 7.75 -16.16 -14.21
N ASN A 10 8.81 -16.80 -13.72
CA ASN A 10 9.48 -17.92 -14.38
C ASN A 10 8.80 -19.29 -14.12
N LEU A 11 7.68 -19.31 -13.42
CA LEU A 11 6.91 -20.52 -13.22
C LEU A 11 6.17 -20.88 -14.52
N ASN A 12 6.56 -22.00 -15.11
CA ASN A 12 5.99 -22.49 -16.37
C ASN A 12 4.69 -23.31 -16.19
N PHE A 13 4.02 -23.20 -15.06
CA PHE A 13 2.75 -23.89 -14.82
C PHE A 13 1.63 -22.91 -14.57
N ASP A 14 0.42 -23.31 -14.92
CA ASP A 14 -0.77 -22.53 -14.67
C ASP A 14 -1.08 -22.50 -13.16
N VAL A 15 -1.14 -21.29 -12.59
CA VAL A 15 -1.50 -21.11 -11.18
C VAL A 15 -2.88 -21.68 -10.90
N SER A 16 -3.79 -21.65 -11.89
CA SER A 16 -5.14 -22.20 -11.77
C SER A 16 -5.15 -23.72 -11.57
N GLU A 17 -4.18 -24.45 -12.16
CA GLU A 17 -4.07 -25.89 -11.98
C GLU A 17 -3.67 -26.25 -10.55
N ILE A 18 -2.75 -25.48 -9.97
CA ILE A 18 -2.31 -25.66 -8.58
C ILE A 18 -3.45 -25.35 -7.60
N LEU A 19 -4.25 -24.31 -7.89
CA LEU A 19 -5.42 -23.93 -7.07
C LEU A 19 -6.45 -25.07 -6.98
N ASN A 20 -6.51 -25.95 -7.96
CA ASN A 20 -7.46 -27.03 -8.06
C ASN A 20 -7.00 -28.38 -7.45
N PHE A 21 -5.79 -28.43 -6.85
CA PHE A 21 -5.34 -29.65 -6.18
C PHE A 21 -6.20 -29.98 -4.95
N LYS A 22 -6.76 -31.19 -4.92
CA LYS A 22 -7.64 -31.65 -3.83
C LYS A 22 -6.90 -32.23 -2.63
N TYR A 23 -5.75 -32.88 -2.88
CA TYR A 23 -5.02 -33.64 -1.87
C TYR A 23 -3.62 -33.11 -1.58
N ILE A 24 -3.24 -32.07 -2.27
CA ILE A 24 -1.94 -31.41 -2.13
C ILE A 24 -2.16 -29.96 -1.76
N HIS A 25 -1.63 -29.55 -0.61
CA HIS A 25 -1.56 -28.16 -0.22
C HIS A 25 -0.29 -27.52 -0.77
N TYR A 26 -0.39 -26.27 -1.15
CA TYR A 26 0.75 -25.48 -1.60
C TYR A 26 0.79 -24.14 -0.88
N ARG A 27 1.98 -23.58 -0.78
CA ARG A 27 2.15 -22.21 -0.30
C ARG A 27 3.30 -21.54 -1.01
N PHE A 28 3.05 -20.33 -1.46
CA PHE A 28 4.06 -19.40 -1.93
C PHE A 28 4.69 -18.68 -0.77
N GLY A 29 5.99 -18.41 -0.86
CA GLY A 29 6.69 -17.68 0.17
C GLY A 29 8.12 -17.35 -0.22
N ARG A 30 8.84 -16.82 0.77
CA ARG A 30 10.24 -16.45 0.65
C ARG A 30 11.01 -16.86 1.90
N ILE A 31 12.30 -17.07 1.72
CA ILE A 31 13.25 -17.34 2.80
C ILE A 31 14.50 -16.51 2.58
N GLU A 32 15.12 -16.03 3.66
CA GLU A 32 16.41 -15.34 3.55
C GLU A 32 17.50 -16.30 3.08
N LYS A 33 18.37 -15.84 2.18
CA LYS A 33 19.46 -16.65 1.61
C LYS A 33 20.36 -17.30 2.65
N GLN A 34 20.59 -16.62 3.78
CA GLN A 34 21.43 -17.13 4.85
C GLN A 34 20.89 -18.42 5.50
N TYR A 35 19.58 -18.62 5.48
CA TYR A 35 18.93 -19.81 6.04
C TYR A 35 18.67 -20.92 5.02
N LEU A 36 18.77 -20.61 3.71
CA LEU A 36 18.37 -21.51 2.64
C LEU A 36 19.05 -22.89 2.71
N GLN A 37 20.37 -22.94 2.91
CA GLN A 37 21.11 -24.21 2.95
C GLN A 37 20.68 -25.12 4.08
N LYS A 38 20.46 -24.55 5.28
CA LYS A 38 19.98 -25.30 6.44
C LYS A 38 18.53 -25.75 6.24
N PHE A 39 17.73 -24.86 5.64
CA PHE A 39 16.35 -25.12 5.30
C PHE A 39 16.21 -26.28 4.31
N GLU A 40 16.88 -26.24 3.15
CA GLU A 40 16.84 -27.29 2.14
C GLU A 40 17.28 -28.65 2.71
N LYS A 41 18.39 -28.70 3.43
CA LYS A 41 18.86 -29.93 4.04
C LYS A 41 17.83 -30.50 5.00
N TYR A 42 17.24 -29.67 5.86
CA TYR A 42 16.27 -30.14 6.85
C TYR A 42 14.99 -30.66 6.21
N ILE A 43 14.43 -29.96 5.23
CA ILE A 43 13.17 -30.35 4.59
C ILE A 43 13.29 -31.65 3.81
N TYR A 44 14.40 -31.85 3.07
CA TYR A 44 14.61 -33.07 2.29
C TYR A 44 14.93 -34.29 3.15
N ASP A 45 15.57 -34.08 4.30
CA ASP A 45 15.93 -35.19 5.19
C ASP A 45 14.75 -35.62 6.13
N ASN A 46 13.79 -34.73 6.39
CA ASN A 46 12.83 -34.94 7.48
C ASN A 46 11.35 -34.80 7.10
N LEU A 47 11.03 -34.31 5.91
CA LEU A 47 9.66 -33.99 5.52
C LEU A 47 9.32 -34.50 4.12
N ASP A 48 8.10 -35.03 3.98
CA ASP A 48 7.53 -35.35 2.67
C ASP A 48 6.96 -34.08 2.02
N THR A 49 7.84 -33.26 1.49
CA THR A 49 7.50 -31.97 0.86
C THR A 49 8.39 -31.73 -0.35
N LEU A 50 7.85 -31.03 -1.33
CA LEU A 50 8.59 -30.58 -2.50
C LEU A 50 8.69 -29.06 -2.46
N PHE A 51 9.91 -28.53 -2.40
CA PHE A 51 10.16 -27.10 -2.50
C PHE A 51 10.72 -26.76 -3.88
N ILE A 52 10.08 -25.84 -4.59
CA ILE A 52 10.50 -25.36 -5.90
C ILE A 52 10.90 -23.89 -5.79
N LYS A 53 12.17 -23.61 -6.07
CA LYS A 53 12.71 -22.26 -6.16
C LYS A 53 12.19 -21.58 -7.43
N CYS A 54 11.59 -20.41 -7.29
CA CYS A 54 10.97 -19.66 -8.40
C CYS A 54 11.80 -18.45 -8.83
N GLY A 55 12.48 -17.83 -7.89
CA GLY A 55 13.31 -16.65 -8.12
C GLY A 55 14.10 -16.27 -6.89
N GLU A 56 14.99 -15.28 -7.07
CA GLU A 56 15.76 -14.73 -5.95
C GLU A 56 16.01 -13.24 -6.17
N ASP A 57 16.21 -12.52 -5.08
CA ASP A 57 16.74 -11.16 -5.04
C ASP A 57 18.04 -11.11 -4.21
N GLU A 58 18.46 -9.93 -3.81
CA GLU A 58 19.70 -9.77 -3.03
C GLU A 58 19.66 -10.49 -1.68
N MET A 59 18.51 -10.48 -1.00
CA MET A 59 18.34 -10.98 0.36
C MET A 59 17.52 -12.26 0.46
N TYR A 60 16.55 -12.46 -0.45
CA TYR A 60 15.55 -13.52 -0.35
C TYR A 60 15.58 -14.48 -1.54
N VAL A 61 15.21 -15.72 -1.27
CA VAL A 61 14.83 -16.73 -2.27
C VAL A 61 13.33 -16.91 -2.17
N TYR A 62 12.68 -16.85 -3.32
CA TYR A 62 11.24 -17.05 -3.47
C TYR A 62 10.96 -18.45 -3.98
N GLY A 63 9.98 -19.10 -3.43
CA GLY A 63 9.61 -20.44 -3.84
C GLY A 63 8.17 -20.80 -3.51
N VAL A 64 7.79 -21.95 -4.00
CA VAL A 64 6.53 -22.61 -3.67
C VAL A 64 6.84 -23.98 -3.11
N TYR A 65 6.12 -24.40 -2.09
CA TYR A 65 6.20 -25.78 -1.62
C TYR A 65 4.85 -26.46 -1.70
N PHE A 66 4.95 -27.78 -1.90
CA PHE A 66 3.82 -28.67 -2.00
C PHE A 66 3.92 -29.72 -0.90
N VAL A 67 2.79 -30.07 -0.31
CA VAL A 67 2.71 -31.02 0.80
C VAL A 67 1.41 -31.79 0.72
N PRO A 68 1.40 -33.11 0.99
CA PRO A 68 0.18 -33.89 1.12
C PRO A 68 -0.73 -33.36 2.23
N GLU A 69 -2.04 -33.40 2.02
CA GLU A 69 -3.03 -32.85 2.95
C GLU A 69 -2.86 -33.36 4.39
N HIS A 70 -2.62 -34.66 4.55
CA HIS A 70 -2.48 -35.30 5.87
C HIS A 70 -1.26 -34.84 6.67
N GLN A 71 -0.24 -34.23 6.03
CA GLN A 71 0.96 -33.69 6.68
C GLN A 71 1.00 -32.15 6.69
N ALA A 72 0.03 -31.50 6.07
CA ALA A 72 0.03 -30.06 5.85
C ALA A 72 0.26 -29.25 7.14
N HIS A 73 -0.42 -29.59 8.22
CA HIS A 73 -0.30 -28.90 9.50
C HIS A 73 1.13 -28.96 10.07
N LYS A 74 1.74 -30.13 10.07
CA LYS A 74 3.10 -30.36 10.57
C LYS A 74 4.12 -29.60 9.72
N VAL A 75 4.03 -29.77 8.41
CA VAL A 75 4.96 -29.14 7.46
C VAL A 75 4.86 -27.63 7.52
N HIS A 76 3.65 -27.06 7.56
CA HIS A 76 3.45 -25.63 7.68
C HIS A 76 4.07 -25.04 8.94
N ALA A 77 3.96 -25.73 10.08
CA ALA A 77 4.57 -25.28 11.33
C ALA A 77 6.10 -25.29 11.23
N VAL A 78 6.68 -26.34 10.65
CA VAL A 78 8.14 -26.44 10.45
C VAL A 78 8.65 -25.36 9.50
N TYR A 79 8.00 -25.13 8.36
CA TYR A 79 8.39 -24.05 7.43
C TYR A 79 8.38 -22.68 8.10
N SER A 80 7.34 -22.41 8.89
CA SER A 80 7.25 -21.15 9.65
C SER A 80 8.36 -21.02 10.71
N SER A 81 8.72 -22.09 11.38
CA SER A 81 9.81 -22.09 12.37
C SER A 81 11.19 -21.91 11.75
N MET A 82 11.33 -22.20 10.49
CA MET A 82 12.57 -22.05 9.73
C MET A 82 12.65 -20.74 8.93
N HIS A 83 11.93 -19.72 9.36
CA HIS A 83 11.92 -18.39 8.74
C HIS A 83 11.37 -18.33 7.30
N PHE A 84 10.54 -19.30 6.91
CA PHE A 84 9.81 -19.21 5.66
C PHE A 84 8.60 -18.30 5.81
N GLU A 85 8.63 -17.16 5.14
CA GLU A 85 7.56 -16.17 5.15
C GLU A 85 6.55 -16.44 4.03
N ARG A 86 5.30 -16.69 4.41
CA ARG A 86 4.23 -16.93 3.44
C ARG A 86 3.88 -15.67 2.66
N ILE A 87 3.75 -15.81 1.35
CA ILE A 87 3.25 -14.79 0.43
C ILE A 87 1.87 -15.20 -0.07
N PHE A 88 0.88 -14.32 0.08
CA PHE A 88 -0.45 -14.51 -0.47
C PHE A 88 -0.50 -13.98 -1.90
N ILE A 89 -0.78 -14.86 -2.85
CA ILE A 89 -1.11 -14.50 -4.21
C ILE A 89 -2.64 -14.48 -4.30
N PRO A 90 -3.26 -13.33 -4.62
CA PRO A 90 -4.72 -13.26 -4.76
C PRO A 90 -5.22 -14.20 -5.86
N ASN A 91 -6.33 -14.89 -5.60
CA ASN A 91 -6.94 -15.85 -6.54
C ASN A 91 -7.58 -15.18 -7.78
N GLU A 92 -7.51 -13.86 -7.88
CA GLU A 92 -8.05 -13.08 -9.00
C GLU A 92 -7.24 -13.25 -10.30
N TYR A 93 -6.06 -13.85 -10.21
CA TYR A 93 -5.17 -14.04 -11.35
C TYR A 93 -5.36 -15.43 -11.94
N HIS A 94 -6.14 -15.50 -13.03
CA HIS A 94 -6.31 -16.70 -13.84
C HIS A 94 -5.23 -16.74 -14.92
N GLY A 95 -4.70 -17.94 -15.20
CA GLY A 95 -3.67 -18.16 -16.20
C GLY A 95 -2.26 -18.32 -15.60
N THR A 96 -1.26 -18.23 -16.45
CA THR A 96 0.13 -18.34 -16.03
C THR A 96 0.59 -17.10 -15.24
N ALA A 97 1.59 -17.28 -14.37
CA ALA A 97 2.18 -16.17 -13.62
C ALA A 97 2.73 -15.07 -14.55
N ALA A 98 3.19 -15.43 -15.74
CA ALA A 98 3.65 -14.48 -16.75
C ALA A 98 2.51 -13.64 -17.32
N GLU A 99 1.37 -14.24 -17.67
CA GLU A 99 0.19 -13.51 -18.16
C GLU A 99 -0.41 -12.59 -17.11
N ALA A 100 -0.48 -13.06 -15.86
CA ALA A 100 -0.92 -12.25 -14.74
C ALA A 100 0.00 -11.03 -14.53
N PHE A 101 1.32 -11.24 -14.66
CA PHE A 101 2.29 -10.14 -14.57
C PHE A 101 2.11 -9.12 -15.69
N GLU A 102 1.95 -9.54 -16.95
CA GLU A 102 1.75 -8.63 -18.09
C GLU A 102 0.47 -7.80 -17.97
N LYS A 103 -0.63 -8.42 -17.56
CA LYS A 103 -1.91 -7.72 -17.31
C LYS A 103 -1.76 -6.66 -16.22
N LEU A 104 -1.08 -7.01 -15.13
CA LEU A 104 -0.83 -6.08 -14.03
C LEU A 104 0.13 -4.95 -14.42
N ASP A 105 1.16 -5.23 -15.19
CA ASP A 105 2.12 -4.22 -15.64
C ASP A 105 1.46 -3.23 -16.60
N THR A 106 0.62 -3.72 -17.51
CA THR A 106 -0.18 -2.87 -18.40
C THR A 106 -1.11 -1.96 -17.60
N ARG A 107 -1.86 -2.55 -16.65
CA ARG A 107 -2.75 -1.79 -15.78
C ARG A 107 -2.02 -0.77 -14.93
N HIS A 108 -0.85 -1.13 -14.41
CA HIS A 108 0.00 -0.22 -13.65
C HIS A 108 0.44 0.98 -14.50
N ARG A 109 0.89 0.75 -15.74
CA ARG A 109 1.26 1.84 -16.65
C ARG A 109 0.07 2.75 -16.99
N GLU A 110 -1.12 2.20 -17.22
CA GLU A 110 -2.34 2.98 -17.46
C GLU A 110 -2.67 3.89 -16.27
N ILE A 111 -2.62 3.31 -15.04
CA ILE A 111 -2.89 4.07 -13.81
C ILE A 111 -1.86 5.19 -13.63
N HIS A 112 -0.57 4.93 -13.87
CA HIS A 112 0.46 5.97 -13.78
C HIS A 112 0.21 7.10 -14.78
N LYS A 113 -0.10 6.78 -16.04
CA LYS A 113 -0.45 7.81 -17.05
C LYS A 113 -1.66 8.65 -16.63
N ALA A 114 -2.71 8.00 -16.12
CA ALA A 114 -3.89 8.71 -15.64
C ALA A 114 -3.58 9.60 -14.43
N LEU A 115 -2.71 9.14 -13.55
CA LEU A 115 -2.30 9.86 -12.35
C LEU A 115 -1.46 11.10 -12.72
N ASP A 116 -0.54 10.97 -13.66
CA ASP A 116 0.29 12.08 -14.12
C ASP A 116 -0.57 13.12 -14.87
N ALA A 117 -1.47 12.69 -15.74
CA ALA A 117 -2.43 13.58 -16.41
C ALA A 117 -3.32 14.34 -15.41
N ASN A 118 -3.77 13.67 -14.36
CA ASN A 118 -4.57 14.30 -13.30
C ASN A 118 -3.76 15.31 -12.49
N LYS A 119 -2.48 15.01 -12.19
CA LYS A 119 -1.57 15.96 -11.52
C LYS A 119 -1.36 17.20 -12.35
N GLU A 120 -1.10 17.05 -13.65
CA GLU A 120 -0.93 18.18 -14.58
C GLU A 120 -2.21 19.03 -14.67
N ALA A 121 -3.38 18.39 -14.80
CA ALA A 121 -4.65 19.09 -14.84
C ALA A 121 -4.93 19.87 -13.54
N SER A 122 -4.63 19.25 -12.39
CA SER A 122 -4.76 19.89 -11.07
C SER A 122 -3.82 21.07 -10.92
N HIS A 123 -2.57 20.94 -11.38
CA HIS A 123 -1.58 22.01 -11.31
C HIS A 123 -1.99 23.18 -12.18
N LYS A 124 -2.45 22.92 -13.40
CA LYS A 124 -2.97 23.94 -14.31
C LYS A 124 -4.18 24.64 -13.72
N PHE A 125 -5.14 23.87 -13.16
CA PHE A 125 -6.32 24.46 -12.52
C PHE A 125 -5.96 25.39 -11.36
N LEU A 126 -4.98 24.99 -10.52
CA LEU A 126 -4.49 25.82 -9.43
C LEU A 126 -3.79 27.08 -9.93
N GLN A 127 -2.98 26.99 -10.99
CA GLN A 127 -2.35 28.16 -11.62
C GLN A 127 -3.39 29.13 -12.18
N ASP A 128 -4.36 28.65 -12.95
CA ASP A 128 -5.39 29.47 -13.61
C ASP A 128 -6.31 30.17 -12.57
N ASN A 129 -6.47 29.58 -11.40
CA ASN A 129 -7.32 30.15 -10.34
C ASN A 129 -6.54 30.74 -9.15
N SER A 130 -5.21 30.82 -9.23
CA SER A 130 -4.35 31.24 -8.11
C SER A 130 -4.74 32.60 -7.52
N THR A 131 -4.99 33.59 -8.38
CA THR A 131 -5.42 34.93 -7.96
C THR A 131 -6.76 34.95 -7.21
N LYS A 132 -7.72 34.13 -7.69
CA LYS A 132 -9.03 33.98 -7.03
C LYS A 132 -8.90 33.31 -5.68
N ILE A 133 -8.06 32.28 -5.59
CA ILE A 133 -7.82 31.53 -4.35
C ILE A 133 -7.14 32.43 -3.32
N VAL A 134 -6.12 33.21 -3.73
CA VAL A 134 -5.40 34.14 -2.83
C VAL A 134 -6.31 35.23 -2.36
N SER A 135 -7.13 35.85 -3.24
CA SER A 135 -8.08 36.89 -2.85
C SER A 135 -9.17 36.38 -1.91
N ALA A 136 -9.72 35.19 -2.19
CA ALA A 136 -10.70 34.56 -1.30
C ALA A 136 -10.10 34.25 0.08
N LYS A 137 -8.88 33.74 0.13
CA LYS A 137 -8.16 33.51 1.38
C LYS A 137 -7.98 34.82 2.16
N ALA A 138 -7.49 35.89 1.52
CA ALA A 138 -7.30 37.17 2.17
C ALA A 138 -8.62 37.73 2.75
N THR A 139 -9.73 37.59 2.02
CA THR A 139 -11.05 37.98 2.50
C THR A 139 -11.49 37.19 3.73
N LEU A 140 -11.29 35.85 3.70
CA LEU A 140 -11.62 35.00 4.82
C LEU A 140 -10.75 35.30 6.06
N ASP A 141 -9.46 35.52 5.86
CA ASP A 141 -8.52 35.87 6.93
C ASP A 141 -8.93 37.23 7.58
N ALA A 142 -9.30 38.22 6.78
CA ALA A 142 -9.80 39.52 7.28
C ALA A 142 -11.13 39.35 8.04
N CYS A 143 -12.06 38.55 7.54
CA CYS A 143 -13.30 38.26 8.25
C CYS A 143 -13.03 37.53 9.57
N SER A 144 -12.17 36.52 9.59
CA SER A 144 -11.78 35.80 10.81
C SER A 144 -11.18 36.75 11.84
N SER A 145 -10.23 37.59 11.43
CA SER A 145 -9.61 38.56 12.32
C SER A 145 -10.65 39.54 12.88
N SER A 146 -11.61 40.00 12.06
CA SER A 146 -12.71 40.84 12.51
C SER A 146 -13.60 40.16 13.56
N PHE A 147 -13.89 38.88 13.39
CA PHE A 147 -14.62 38.10 14.40
C PHE A 147 -13.83 37.90 15.69
N ASP A 148 -12.54 37.70 15.63
CA ASP A 148 -11.69 37.53 16.81
C ASP A 148 -11.60 38.84 17.61
N ILE A 149 -11.52 40.00 16.95
CA ILE A 149 -11.59 41.32 17.60
C ILE A 149 -12.95 41.50 18.27
N ARG A 150 -14.05 41.13 17.61
CA ARG A 150 -15.39 41.22 18.22
C ARG A 150 -15.56 40.37 19.46
N LYS A 151 -14.93 39.18 19.50
CA LYS A 151 -14.92 38.31 20.69
C LYS A 151 -14.18 38.93 21.87
N LEU A 152 -13.14 39.73 21.60
CA LEU A 152 -12.35 40.42 22.63
C LEU A 152 -13.00 41.72 23.09
N ALA A 153 -13.99 42.24 22.34
CA ALA A 153 -14.69 43.46 22.72
C ALA A 153 -15.61 43.22 23.93
N ALA A 154 -15.47 44.01 24.95
CA ALA A 154 -16.40 43.99 26.08
C ALA A 154 -17.78 44.50 25.62
N CYS A 155 -18.83 43.73 25.90
CA CYS A 155 -20.21 44.09 25.59
C CYS A 155 -20.90 44.60 26.86
N THR A 156 -21.45 45.80 26.81
CA THR A 156 -22.31 46.31 27.88
C THR A 156 -23.76 45.95 27.57
N PRO A 157 -24.44 45.14 28.41
CA PRO A 157 -25.85 44.86 28.23
C PRO A 157 -26.69 46.09 28.54
N GLY A 158 -27.46 46.54 27.57
CA GLY A 158 -28.44 47.64 27.73
C GLY A 158 -29.72 47.28 26.97
N ASP A 159 -30.87 47.78 27.46
CA ASP A 159 -32.21 47.37 27.01
C ASP A 159 -32.52 47.67 25.54
N THR A 160 -31.77 48.50 24.85
CA THR A 160 -32.07 48.87 23.45
C THR A 160 -30.85 49.00 22.53
N ASN A 161 -29.62 49.15 23.04
CA ASN A 161 -28.41 49.26 22.23
C ASN A 161 -27.25 48.52 22.87
N THR A 162 -26.66 47.58 22.13
CA THR A 162 -25.45 46.87 22.53
C THR A 162 -24.23 47.68 22.10
N PHE A 163 -23.48 48.21 23.05
CA PHE A 163 -22.23 48.93 22.79
C PHE A 163 -21.05 47.99 22.96
N TYR A 164 -20.09 48.08 22.05
CA TYR A 164 -18.82 47.36 22.14
C TYR A 164 -17.71 48.32 22.50
N ILE A 165 -16.94 48.01 23.54
CA ILE A 165 -15.78 48.80 23.96
C ILE A 165 -14.53 48.05 23.47
N LEU A 166 -13.73 48.69 22.61
CA LEU A 166 -12.44 48.22 22.14
C LEU A 166 -11.34 49.09 22.74
N CYS A 167 -10.42 48.46 23.47
CA CYS A 167 -9.23 49.15 23.98
C CYS A 167 -8.02 48.64 23.19
N GLY A 168 -7.15 49.51 22.76
CA GLY A 168 -5.93 49.20 22.02
C GLY A 168 -4.84 50.24 22.25
N TRP A 169 -3.64 49.87 21.90
CA TRP A 169 -2.49 50.76 21.94
C TRP A 169 -2.28 51.39 20.57
N MET A 170 -2.01 52.69 20.54
CA MET A 170 -1.73 53.46 19.33
C MET A 170 -0.37 54.12 19.47
N THR A 171 0.46 54.07 18.48
CA THR A 171 1.73 54.80 18.45
C THR A 171 1.42 56.26 18.16
N GLU A 172 1.96 57.15 18.98
CA GLU A 172 2.02 58.58 18.68
C GLU A 172 2.83 58.80 17.38
N LYS A 173 2.31 59.64 16.48
CA LYS A 173 3.02 60.04 15.27
C LYS A 173 4.00 61.17 15.58
#